data_8cd3d1aef1938d22671195e604ec9716
#
_entry.id   8cd3d1aef1938d22671195e604ec9716
#
_cell.length_a   1.000
_cell.length_b   1.000
_cell.length_c   1.000
_cell.angle_alpha   90.00
_cell.angle_beta   90.00
_cell.angle_gamma   90.00
#
_symmetry.space_group_name_H-M   'P 1'
#
loop_
_entity.id
_entity.type
_entity.pdbx_description
1 polymer ?
#
loop_
_entity_poly.entity_id
_entity_poly.type
_entity_poly.pdbx_seq_one_letter_code
_entity_poly.pdbx_strand_id
1 'polypeptide(L)'
;MSHITTRFWWVRHAPVAHGGRIYGQTDLSCDCSDTALFTGLAEKLPRKATWVTSNLRRTHETAAVIIRAGLPGPQPIPGPGAIMMPELAEQHFGEWQGLTYEQLQESRAGDFHRFWHAPAHEVPPGGESFVTVIERVSRAIDRLVETHSGGDIIAVAHGGTIRAALAPALDLDPEAALAFTIENCSITRIDRIDGPGMGHGWRVVRVNHPPR
;
A
#
# COMPACT_ATOMS: atom_id res chain seq x y z
N MET A 1 -13.42 13.11 27.65
CA MET A 1 -13.82 12.29 26.50
C MET A 1 -12.54 11.76 25.86
N SER A 2 -12.45 10.44 25.66
CA SER A 2 -11.23 9.81 25.12
C SER A 2 -11.27 9.76 23.59
N HIS A 3 -10.17 10.09 22.94
CA HIS A 3 -9.97 9.85 21.51
C HIS A 3 -9.72 8.37 21.26
N ILE A 4 -10.25 7.86 20.17
CA ILE A 4 -9.97 6.52 19.67
C ILE A 4 -8.97 6.65 18.52
N THR A 5 -7.87 5.92 18.59
CA THR A 5 -6.83 5.97 17.55
C THR A 5 -6.69 4.60 16.90
N THR A 6 -7.04 4.50 15.62
CA THR A 6 -6.78 3.35 14.77
C THR A 6 -5.48 3.58 14.01
N ARG A 7 -4.52 2.67 14.13
CA ARG A 7 -3.15 2.83 13.62
C ARG A 7 -2.93 1.93 12.43
N PHE A 8 -2.75 2.51 11.25
CA PHE A 8 -2.42 1.77 10.03
C PHE A 8 -0.91 1.70 9.84
N TRP A 9 -0.38 0.49 9.82
CA TRP A 9 1.00 0.15 9.51
C TRP A 9 1.05 -0.44 8.11
N TRP A 10 1.26 0.44 7.14
CA TRP A 10 1.37 0.05 5.74
C TRP A 10 2.76 -0.50 5.47
N VAL A 11 2.83 -1.67 4.85
CA VAL A 11 4.06 -2.29 4.39
C VAL A 11 3.95 -2.49 2.89
N ARG A 12 4.86 -1.91 2.10
CA ARG A 12 4.93 -2.24 0.68
C ARG A 12 5.46 -3.66 0.53
N HIS A 13 4.85 -4.47 -0.32
CA HIS A 13 5.29 -5.84 -0.61
C HIS A 13 6.78 -5.92 -0.97
N ALA A 14 7.38 -7.10 -0.84
CA ALA A 14 8.76 -7.40 -1.19
C ALA A 14 9.04 -7.21 -2.71
N PRO A 15 10.30 -7.06 -3.12
CA PRO A 15 10.64 -6.84 -4.51
C PRO A 15 10.08 -7.90 -5.46
N VAL A 16 9.71 -7.48 -6.69
CA VAL A 16 9.22 -8.34 -7.76
C VAL A 16 10.20 -8.30 -8.93
N ALA A 17 10.54 -9.47 -9.46
CA ALA A 17 11.37 -9.56 -10.67
C ALA A 17 10.51 -9.27 -11.91
N HIS A 18 10.27 -7.99 -12.19
CA HIS A 18 9.39 -7.55 -13.29
C HIS A 18 10.14 -7.11 -14.57
N GLY A 19 11.48 -7.16 -14.57
CA GLY A 19 12.32 -6.82 -15.73
C GLY A 19 12.12 -5.39 -16.26
N GLY A 20 11.92 -4.42 -15.37
CA GLY A 20 11.66 -3.02 -15.73
C GLY A 20 10.25 -2.76 -16.31
N ARG A 21 9.35 -3.76 -16.28
CA ARG A 21 8.00 -3.64 -16.85
C ARG A 21 6.99 -3.14 -15.82
N ILE A 22 6.00 -2.41 -16.28
CA ILE A 22 4.81 -2.03 -15.52
C ILE A 22 4.00 -3.30 -15.26
N TYR A 23 3.81 -3.68 -14.00
CA TYR A 23 3.09 -4.90 -13.67
C TYR A 23 1.73 -4.67 -12.99
N GLY A 24 1.50 -3.50 -12.37
CA GLY A 24 0.19 -3.14 -11.80
C GLY A 24 -0.49 -4.28 -11.06
N GLN A 25 -1.62 -4.77 -11.60
CA GLN A 25 -2.38 -5.88 -11.05
C GLN A 25 -2.00 -7.26 -11.63
N THR A 26 -0.96 -7.35 -12.47
CA THR A 26 -0.42 -8.67 -12.85
C THR A 26 0.05 -9.39 -11.59
N ASP A 27 -0.41 -10.63 -11.39
CA ASP A 27 -0.20 -11.37 -10.15
C ASP A 27 1.14 -12.11 -10.15
N LEU A 28 2.22 -11.36 -9.89
CA LEU A 28 3.59 -11.85 -9.82
C LEU A 28 3.99 -12.18 -8.38
N SER A 29 4.83 -13.21 -8.20
CA SER A 29 5.53 -13.51 -6.95
C SER A 29 6.57 -12.44 -6.62
N CYS A 30 6.91 -12.32 -5.34
CA CYS A 30 7.97 -11.44 -4.87
C CYS A 30 9.19 -12.22 -4.34
N ASP A 31 10.33 -11.55 -4.29
CA ASP A 31 11.55 -12.08 -3.68
C ASP A 31 11.53 -11.84 -2.17
N CYS A 32 11.45 -12.91 -1.41
CA CYS A 32 11.45 -12.93 0.04
C CYS A 32 12.72 -13.54 0.62
N SER A 33 13.83 -13.55 -0.09
CA SER A 33 15.08 -14.23 0.32
C SER A 33 15.87 -13.48 1.40
N ASP A 34 15.72 -12.15 1.51
CA ASP A 34 16.44 -11.33 2.51
C ASP A 34 15.85 -11.50 3.91
N THR A 35 16.28 -12.54 4.63
CA THR A 35 15.79 -12.86 5.98
C THR A 35 16.04 -11.76 7.00
N ALA A 36 17.16 -11.02 6.90
CA ALA A 36 17.48 -9.94 7.83
C ALA A 36 16.52 -8.74 7.68
N LEU A 37 16.08 -8.45 6.46
CA LEU A 37 15.07 -7.44 6.18
C LEU A 37 13.73 -7.80 6.85
N PHE A 38 13.28 -9.05 6.73
CA PHE A 38 12.01 -9.48 7.35
C PHE A 38 12.10 -9.57 8.87
N THR A 39 13.25 -9.92 9.45
CA THR A 39 13.48 -9.82 10.89
C THR A 39 13.32 -8.36 11.36
N GLY A 40 13.92 -7.40 10.67
CA GLY A 40 13.77 -5.98 10.98
C GLY A 40 12.33 -5.47 10.86
N LEU A 41 11.54 -5.97 9.89
CA LEU A 41 10.11 -5.69 9.81
C LEU A 41 9.35 -6.24 11.02
N ALA A 42 9.60 -7.50 11.39
CA ALA A 42 8.95 -8.16 12.52
C ALA A 42 9.24 -7.46 13.86
N GLU A 43 10.42 -6.88 14.02
CA GLU A 43 10.81 -6.10 15.21
C GLU A 43 10.13 -4.72 15.30
N LYS A 44 9.84 -4.08 14.15
CA LYS A 44 9.30 -2.71 14.10
C LYS A 44 7.77 -2.66 14.05
N LEU A 45 7.12 -3.75 13.68
CA LEU A 45 5.67 -3.83 13.56
C LEU A 45 5.01 -4.22 14.89
N PRO A 46 3.74 -3.83 15.14
CA PRO A 46 3.04 -4.13 16.39
C PRO A 46 2.77 -5.63 16.52
N ARG A 47 3.03 -6.19 17.71
CA ARG A 47 2.84 -7.62 17.99
C ARG A 47 1.37 -8.07 18.05
N LYS A 48 0.44 -7.14 18.29
CA LYS A 48 -1.00 -7.37 18.29
C LYS A 48 -1.64 -6.46 17.25
N ALA A 49 -2.06 -7.03 16.14
CA ALA A 49 -2.65 -6.28 15.05
C ALA A 49 -3.63 -7.13 14.24
N THR A 50 -4.57 -6.46 13.58
CA THR A 50 -5.35 -7.03 12.49
C THR A 50 -4.50 -7.03 11.23
N TRP A 51 -4.42 -8.18 10.56
CA TRP A 51 -3.68 -8.31 9.31
C TRP A 51 -4.59 -8.12 8.10
N VAL A 52 -4.15 -7.26 7.19
CA VAL A 52 -4.84 -6.94 5.94
C VAL A 52 -3.88 -7.09 4.78
N THR A 53 -4.34 -7.67 3.67
CA THR A 53 -3.59 -7.78 2.42
C THR A 53 -4.47 -7.37 1.25
N SER A 54 -3.88 -7.03 0.11
CA SER A 54 -4.63 -7.04 -1.15
C SER A 54 -4.92 -8.49 -1.60
N ASN A 55 -5.58 -8.65 -2.74
CA ASN A 55 -5.79 -9.94 -3.38
C ASN A 55 -4.58 -10.46 -4.20
N LEU A 56 -3.48 -9.68 -4.29
CA LEU A 56 -2.32 -10.04 -5.10
C LEU A 56 -1.30 -10.84 -4.27
N ARG A 57 -0.83 -11.97 -4.81
CA ARG A 57 0.00 -12.96 -4.10
C ARG A 57 1.24 -12.37 -3.45
N ARG A 58 1.90 -11.39 -4.05
CA ARG A 58 3.09 -10.74 -3.47
C ARG A 58 2.84 -10.10 -2.11
N THR A 59 1.61 -9.64 -1.82
CA THR A 59 1.26 -9.13 -0.48
C THR A 59 1.08 -10.26 0.52
N HIS A 60 0.52 -11.39 0.10
CA HIS A 60 0.36 -12.59 0.91
C HIS A 60 1.73 -13.21 1.24
N GLU A 61 2.60 -13.36 0.23
CA GLU A 61 3.95 -13.89 0.39
C GLU A 61 4.77 -13.03 1.37
N THR A 62 4.73 -11.70 1.20
CA THR A 62 5.39 -10.76 2.11
C THR A 62 4.87 -10.89 3.54
N ALA A 63 3.56 -10.87 3.75
CA ALA A 63 2.94 -11.01 5.07
C ALA A 63 3.34 -12.34 5.74
N ALA A 64 3.27 -13.44 4.99
CA ALA A 64 3.63 -14.77 5.49
C ALA A 64 5.10 -14.84 5.95
N VAL A 65 6.03 -14.17 5.25
CA VAL A 65 7.44 -14.15 5.66
C VAL A 65 7.66 -13.29 6.88
N ILE A 66 7.02 -12.13 7.01
CA ILE A 66 7.07 -11.29 8.23
C ILE A 66 6.61 -12.10 9.45
N ILE A 67 5.53 -12.87 9.33
CA ILE A 67 5.03 -13.73 10.40
C ILE A 67 6.03 -14.83 10.74
N ARG A 68 6.61 -15.50 9.74
CA ARG A 68 7.66 -16.51 9.97
C ARG A 68 8.93 -15.95 10.61
N ALA A 69 9.21 -14.65 10.39
CA ALA A 69 10.32 -13.95 11.03
C ALA A 69 10.08 -13.63 12.53
N GLY A 70 8.93 -14.02 13.09
CA GLY A 70 8.64 -13.94 14.53
C GLY A 70 7.57 -12.94 14.94
N LEU A 71 6.90 -12.27 14.00
CA LEU A 71 5.75 -11.44 14.34
C LEU A 71 4.47 -12.30 14.43
N PRO A 72 3.71 -12.23 15.53
CA PRO A 72 2.45 -12.97 15.61
C PRO A 72 1.46 -12.57 14.52
N GLY A 73 0.83 -13.54 13.90
CA GLY A 73 -0.16 -13.29 12.86
C GLY A 73 -0.90 -14.56 12.45
N PRO A 74 -1.96 -14.43 11.64
CA PRO A 74 -2.72 -15.57 11.16
C PRO A 74 -1.91 -16.43 10.20
N GLN A 75 -2.15 -17.74 10.25
CA GLN A 75 -1.59 -18.69 9.29
C GLN A 75 -2.67 -19.67 8.85
N PRO A 76 -2.77 -20.02 7.56
CA PRO A 76 -1.99 -19.46 6.44
C PRO A 76 -2.43 -18.04 6.05
N ILE A 77 -1.62 -17.35 5.24
CA ILE A 77 -2.02 -16.15 4.52
C ILE A 77 -1.92 -16.43 3.00
N PRO A 78 -3.01 -16.21 2.22
CA PRO A 78 -4.35 -15.82 2.68
C PRO A 78 -5.03 -16.95 3.43
N GLY A 79 -5.90 -16.62 4.39
CA GLY A 79 -6.65 -17.60 5.17
C GLY A 79 -7.43 -17.00 6.33
N PRO A 80 -8.08 -17.83 7.13
CA PRO A 80 -8.86 -17.37 8.26
C PRO A 80 -8.04 -16.50 9.23
N GLY A 81 -8.57 -15.31 9.54
CA GLY A 81 -7.92 -14.35 10.44
C GLY A 81 -7.06 -13.30 9.74
N ALA A 82 -6.84 -13.39 8.41
CA ALA A 82 -6.32 -12.30 7.59
C ALA A 82 -7.45 -11.75 6.71
N ILE A 83 -7.58 -10.43 6.67
CA ILE A 83 -8.59 -9.77 5.83
C ILE A 83 -7.98 -9.53 4.45
N MET A 84 -8.56 -10.13 3.42
CA MET A 84 -8.19 -9.84 2.05
C MET A 84 -9.12 -8.77 1.47
N MET A 85 -8.54 -7.66 1.02
CA MET A 85 -9.26 -6.51 0.46
C MET A 85 -8.79 -6.22 -0.97
N PRO A 86 -9.55 -6.61 -2.00
CA PRO A 86 -9.23 -6.26 -3.39
C PRO A 86 -9.09 -4.76 -3.62
N GLU A 87 -9.77 -3.95 -2.83
CA GLU A 87 -9.68 -2.48 -2.89
C GLU A 87 -8.29 -1.94 -2.51
N LEU A 88 -7.44 -2.77 -1.91
CA LEU A 88 -6.04 -2.42 -1.63
C LEU A 88 -5.07 -2.93 -2.70
N ALA A 89 -5.56 -3.45 -3.84
CA ALA A 89 -4.71 -3.80 -4.97
C ALA A 89 -3.95 -2.59 -5.53
N GLU A 90 -2.85 -2.85 -6.25
CA GLU A 90 -2.12 -1.82 -6.97
C GLU A 90 -3.00 -1.17 -8.05
N GLN A 91 -2.62 0.00 -8.54
CA GLN A 91 -3.29 0.62 -9.69
C GLN A 91 -3.32 -0.34 -10.88
N HIS A 92 -4.49 -0.46 -11.50
CA HIS A 92 -4.66 -1.22 -12.73
C HIS A 92 -4.22 -0.36 -13.92
N PHE A 93 -3.09 -0.71 -14.52
CA PHE A 93 -2.55 0.05 -15.65
C PHE A 93 -3.07 -0.44 -17.02
N GLY A 94 -4.09 -1.29 -17.06
CA GLY A 94 -4.73 -1.74 -18.28
C GLY A 94 -3.74 -2.27 -19.32
N GLU A 95 -3.80 -1.76 -20.54
CA GLU A 95 -2.95 -2.17 -21.67
C GLU A 95 -1.48 -1.77 -21.49
N TRP A 96 -1.15 -0.91 -20.53
CA TRP A 96 0.26 -0.57 -20.24
C TRP A 96 0.97 -1.65 -19.44
N GLN A 97 0.25 -2.58 -18.82
CA GLN A 97 0.87 -3.70 -18.10
C GLN A 97 1.67 -4.58 -19.08
N GLY A 98 2.93 -4.84 -18.74
CA GLY A 98 3.87 -5.56 -19.59
C GLY A 98 4.77 -4.66 -20.45
N LEU A 99 4.46 -3.38 -20.63
CA LEU A 99 5.35 -2.41 -21.28
C LEU A 99 6.49 -2.03 -20.32
N THR A 100 7.65 -1.70 -20.89
CA THR A 100 8.69 -0.96 -20.13
C THR A 100 8.31 0.51 -20.03
N TYR A 101 8.98 1.23 -19.13
CA TYR A 101 8.74 2.67 -19.01
C TYR A 101 9.13 3.41 -20.29
N GLU A 102 10.23 3.01 -20.94
CA GLU A 102 10.68 3.56 -22.20
C GLU A 102 9.65 3.32 -23.32
N GLN A 103 9.11 2.10 -23.44
CA GLN A 103 8.07 1.79 -24.42
C GLN A 103 6.81 2.64 -24.21
N LEU A 104 6.41 2.85 -22.94
CA LEU A 104 5.30 3.75 -22.63
C LEU A 104 5.60 5.19 -23.05
N GLN A 105 6.80 5.71 -22.74
CA GLN A 105 7.22 7.07 -23.13
C GLN A 105 7.23 7.26 -24.65
N GLU A 106 7.79 6.30 -25.39
CA GLU A 106 7.83 6.34 -26.86
C GLU A 106 6.43 6.39 -27.46
N SER A 107 5.48 5.63 -26.91
CA SER A 107 4.08 5.62 -27.38
C SER A 107 3.35 6.95 -27.15
N ARG A 108 3.86 7.82 -26.29
CA ARG A 108 3.23 9.07 -25.87
C ARG A 108 3.83 10.32 -26.52
N ALA A 109 4.78 10.16 -27.44
CA ALA A 109 5.39 11.27 -28.20
C ALA A 109 5.86 12.46 -27.34
N GLY A 110 6.36 12.21 -26.14
CA GLY A 110 6.86 13.23 -25.20
C GLY A 110 5.84 13.74 -24.16
N ASP A 111 4.59 13.34 -24.26
CA ASP A 111 3.55 13.65 -23.27
C ASP A 111 3.49 12.57 -22.18
N PHE A 112 4.47 12.57 -21.27
CA PHE A 112 4.60 11.58 -20.21
C PHE A 112 4.92 12.23 -18.84
N HIS A 113 4.56 11.54 -17.78
CA HIS A 113 4.84 11.97 -16.41
C HIS A 113 6.33 11.75 -16.06
N ARG A 114 6.95 12.70 -15.31
CA ARG A 114 8.40 12.71 -15.02
C ARG A 114 8.89 11.54 -14.16
N PHE A 115 8.07 11.04 -13.25
CA PHE A 115 8.46 10.02 -12.27
C PHE A 115 7.37 8.98 -11.95
N TRP A 116 6.22 9.05 -12.65
CA TRP A 116 5.14 8.06 -12.55
C TRP A 116 4.75 7.56 -13.93
N HIS A 117 3.77 6.68 -14.02
CA HIS A 117 3.33 6.12 -15.30
C HIS A 117 2.41 7.08 -16.07
N ALA A 118 1.63 7.89 -15.32
CA ALA A 118 0.70 8.87 -15.88
C ALA A 118 0.37 9.97 -14.87
N PRO A 119 -0.17 11.13 -15.30
CA PRO A 119 -0.84 12.06 -14.41
C PRO A 119 -1.95 11.42 -13.59
N ALA A 120 -2.22 11.93 -12.39
CA ALA A 120 -3.12 11.29 -11.43
C ALA A 120 -4.56 11.06 -11.96
N HIS A 121 -5.04 11.92 -12.85
CA HIS A 121 -6.38 11.83 -13.45
C HIS A 121 -6.46 10.99 -14.72
N GLU A 122 -5.31 10.62 -15.29
CA GLU A 122 -5.29 9.87 -16.53
C GLU A 122 -5.69 8.42 -16.30
N VAL A 123 -6.54 7.90 -17.18
CA VAL A 123 -6.99 6.51 -17.16
C VAL A 123 -6.27 5.75 -18.26
N PRO A 124 -5.38 4.80 -17.93
CA PRO A 124 -4.83 3.87 -18.91
C PRO A 124 -5.93 3.10 -19.64
N PRO A 125 -5.80 2.80 -20.94
CA PRO A 125 -6.78 2.01 -21.66
C PRO A 125 -7.07 0.67 -20.95
N GLY A 126 -8.32 0.43 -20.59
CA GLY A 126 -8.73 -0.76 -19.83
C GLY A 126 -8.25 -0.80 -18.36
N GLY A 127 -7.75 0.32 -17.84
CA GLY A 127 -7.27 0.46 -16.46
C GLY A 127 -8.06 1.44 -15.61
N GLU A 128 -7.42 2.00 -14.59
CA GLU A 128 -8.00 2.99 -13.68
C GLU A 128 -7.04 4.17 -13.46
N SER A 129 -7.58 5.36 -13.16
CA SER A 129 -6.78 6.52 -12.76
C SER A 129 -6.25 6.37 -11.33
N PHE A 130 -5.21 7.13 -10.98
CA PHE A 130 -4.76 7.17 -9.58
C PHE A 130 -5.81 7.79 -8.65
N VAL A 131 -6.64 8.71 -9.15
CA VAL A 131 -7.79 9.25 -8.40
C VAL A 131 -8.77 8.13 -8.02
N THR A 132 -9.08 7.22 -8.94
CA THR A 132 -9.91 6.04 -8.65
C THR A 132 -9.28 5.15 -7.57
N VAL A 133 -7.94 5.00 -7.59
CA VAL A 133 -7.23 4.28 -6.52
C VAL A 133 -7.42 4.97 -5.17
N ILE A 134 -7.29 6.31 -5.09
CA ILE A 134 -7.53 7.08 -3.86
C ILE A 134 -8.94 6.83 -3.34
N GLU A 135 -9.96 6.88 -4.19
CA GLU A 135 -11.35 6.68 -3.79
C GLU A 135 -11.61 5.27 -3.21
N ARG A 136 -11.11 4.20 -3.88
CA ARG A 136 -11.34 2.84 -3.38
C ARG A 136 -10.54 2.53 -2.11
N VAL A 137 -9.33 3.08 -1.98
CA VAL A 137 -8.49 2.94 -0.78
C VAL A 137 -9.11 3.68 0.40
N SER A 138 -9.63 4.89 0.19
CA SER A 138 -10.34 5.66 1.23
C SER A 138 -11.55 4.88 1.77
N ARG A 139 -12.40 4.35 0.89
CA ARG A 139 -13.53 3.50 1.30
C ARG A 139 -13.09 2.24 2.07
N ALA A 140 -11.96 1.63 1.67
CA ALA A 140 -11.41 0.48 2.39
C ALA A 140 -10.93 0.85 3.79
N ILE A 141 -10.27 2.00 3.95
CA ILE A 141 -9.82 2.52 5.25
C ILE A 141 -11.02 2.80 6.15
N ASP A 142 -12.06 3.47 5.65
CA ASP A 142 -13.26 3.79 6.43
C ASP A 142 -13.93 2.51 6.98
N ARG A 143 -14.09 1.48 6.13
CA ARG A 143 -14.61 0.16 6.59
C ARG A 143 -13.73 -0.50 7.66
N LEU A 144 -12.40 -0.39 7.52
CA LEU A 144 -11.48 -0.93 8.51
C LEU A 144 -11.56 -0.17 9.84
N VAL A 145 -11.72 1.15 9.80
CA VAL A 145 -11.93 1.98 11.00
C VAL A 145 -13.24 1.62 11.69
N GLU A 146 -14.34 1.45 10.95
CA GLU A 146 -15.64 1.06 11.48
C GLU A 146 -15.59 -0.31 12.19
N THR A 147 -14.88 -1.27 11.62
CA THR A 147 -14.87 -2.66 12.10
C THR A 147 -13.75 -2.98 13.10
N HIS A 148 -12.66 -2.20 13.10
CA HIS A 148 -11.44 -2.43 13.89
C HIS A 148 -10.97 -1.17 14.63
N SER A 149 -11.90 -0.34 15.09
CA SER A 149 -11.63 0.91 15.78
C SER A 149 -10.70 0.73 16.99
N GLY A 150 -9.73 1.63 17.12
CA GLY A 150 -8.82 1.73 18.27
C GLY A 150 -7.69 0.70 18.33
N GLY A 151 -7.51 -0.11 17.27
CA GLY A 151 -6.46 -1.12 17.17
C GLY A 151 -5.29 -0.77 16.28
N ASP A 152 -4.34 -1.69 16.17
CA ASP A 152 -3.29 -1.67 15.16
C ASP A 152 -3.69 -2.55 13.97
N ILE A 153 -3.51 -2.04 12.77
CA ILE A 153 -3.79 -2.72 11.49
C ILE A 153 -2.49 -2.77 10.70
N ILE A 154 -2.00 -3.96 10.40
CA ILE A 154 -0.88 -4.16 9.48
C ILE A 154 -1.46 -4.43 8.10
N ALA A 155 -1.26 -3.50 7.19
CA ALA A 155 -1.74 -3.59 5.80
C ALA A 155 -0.55 -3.81 4.85
N VAL A 156 -0.39 -5.04 4.34
CA VAL A 156 0.62 -5.31 3.31
C VAL A 156 0.00 -5.01 1.95
N ALA A 157 0.55 -4.00 1.28
CA ALA A 157 -0.04 -3.41 0.08
C ALA A 157 1.04 -3.00 -0.95
N HIS A 158 0.78 -1.98 -1.75
CA HIS A 158 1.56 -1.59 -2.91
C HIS A 158 1.95 -0.12 -2.87
N GLY A 159 2.88 0.29 -3.74
CA GLY A 159 3.37 1.66 -3.78
C GLY A 159 2.29 2.69 -4.09
N GLY A 160 1.45 2.44 -5.11
CA GLY A 160 0.33 3.31 -5.46
C GLY A 160 -0.73 3.34 -4.36
N THR A 161 -1.08 2.17 -3.79
CA THR A 161 -2.04 2.05 -2.69
C THR A 161 -1.62 2.86 -1.45
N ILE A 162 -0.34 2.81 -1.08
CA ILE A 162 0.17 3.57 0.09
C ILE A 162 0.16 5.07 -0.19
N ARG A 163 0.52 5.51 -1.40
CA ARG A 163 0.38 6.91 -1.81
C ARG A 163 -1.09 7.36 -1.76
N ALA A 164 -1.99 6.51 -2.22
CA ALA A 164 -3.43 6.77 -2.18
C ALA A 164 -3.96 6.92 -0.74
N ALA A 165 -3.40 6.19 0.24
CA ALA A 165 -3.75 6.35 1.65
C ALA A 165 -3.20 7.66 2.26
N LEU A 166 -2.07 8.18 1.75
CA LEU A 166 -1.50 9.45 2.19
C LEU A 166 -2.31 10.67 1.70
N ALA A 167 -2.94 10.57 0.52
CA ALA A 167 -3.67 11.68 -0.08
C ALA A 167 -4.76 12.27 0.87
N PRO A 168 -5.75 11.51 1.36
CA PRO A 168 -6.75 12.02 2.29
C PRO A 168 -6.17 12.34 3.67
N ALA A 169 -5.12 11.63 4.11
CA ALA A 169 -4.52 11.85 5.43
C ALA A 169 -3.81 13.21 5.55
N LEU A 170 -3.38 13.80 4.45
CA LEU A 170 -2.68 15.07 4.37
C LEU A 170 -3.44 16.12 3.54
N ASP A 171 -4.66 15.83 3.12
CA ASP A 171 -5.48 16.68 2.24
C ASP A 171 -4.71 17.12 0.98
N LEU A 172 -4.04 16.15 0.33
CA LEU A 172 -3.20 16.40 -0.83
C LEU A 172 -4.01 16.36 -2.12
N ASP A 173 -3.61 17.24 -3.04
CA ASP A 173 -3.94 17.03 -4.45
C ASP A 173 -3.43 15.64 -4.90
N PRO A 174 -4.21 14.87 -5.69
CA PRO A 174 -3.81 13.56 -6.16
C PRO A 174 -2.44 13.53 -6.84
N GLU A 175 -2.10 14.56 -7.63
CA GLU A 175 -0.80 14.67 -8.29
C GLU A 175 0.34 14.82 -7.28
N ALA A 176 0.14 15.60 -6.21
CA ALA A 176 1.12 15.76 -5.14
C ALA A 176 1.38 14.46 -4.38
N ALA A 177 0.37 13.61 -4.23
CA ALA A 177 0.53 12.32 -3.56
C ALA A 177 1.42 11.33 -4.34
N LEU A 178 1.53 11.46 -5.66
CA LEU A 178 2.46 10.68 -6.48
C LEU A 178 3.94 10.95 -6.16
N ALA A 179 4.25 12.12 -5.61
CA ALA A 179 5.64 12.51 -5.31
C ALA A 179 6.30 11.73 -4.15
N PHE A 180 5.53 10.98 -3.36
CA PHE A 180 6.12 10.17 -2.28
C PHE A 180 6.88 8.97 -2.84
N THR A 181 8.10 8.79 -2.40
CA THR A 181 8.83 7.53 -2.59
C THR A 181 8.33 6.50 -1.56
N ILE A 182 7.94 5.33 -2.03
CA ILE A 182 7.58 4.19 -1.19
C ILE A 182 8.39 2.99 -1.66
N GLU A 183 9.41 2.61 -0.91
CA GLU A 183 10.30 1.50 -1.25
C GLU A 183 9.71 0.15 -0.83
N ASN A 184 10.14 -0.94 -1.49
CA ASN A 184 9.72 -2.28 -1.08
C ASN A 184 10.10 -2.56 0.37
N CYS A 185 9.23 -3.23 1.10
CA CYS A 185 9.39 -3.53 2.52
C CYS A 185 9.52 -2.30 3.44
N SER A 186 9.29 -1.09 2.95
CA SER A 186 9.22 0.09 3.82
C SER A 186 7.93 0.13 4.62
N ILE A 187 7.99 0.81 5.77
CA ILE A 187 6.84 1.03 6.66
C ILE A 187 6.38 2.48 6.56
N THR A 188 5.09 2.68 6.25
CA THR A 188 4.40 3.97 6.37
C THR A 188 3.34 3.85 7.45
N ARG A 189 3.37 4.74 8.46
CA ARG A 189 2.37 4.72 9.53
C ARG A 189 1.48 5.95 9.48
N ILE A 190 0.17 5.69 9.37
CA ILE A 190 -0.89 6.69 9.35
C ILE A 190 -1.89 6.32 10.46
N ASP A 191 -2.18 7.25 11.35
CA ASP A 191 -3.15 7.07 12.43
C ASP A 191 -4.45 7.81 12.08
N ARG A 192 -5.59 7.14 12.21
CA ARG A 192 -6.92 7.76 12.23
C ARG A 192 -7.33 8.01 13.67
N ILE A 193 -7.72 9.25 13.97
CA ILE A 193 -8.06 9.71 15.32
C ILE A 193 -9.52 10.17 15.29
N ASP A 194 -10.38 9.41 15.95
CA ASP A 194 -11.79 9.70 16.06
C ASP A 194 -12.11 10.25 17.46
N GLY A 195 -13.07 11.18 17.54
CA GLY A 195 -13.49 11.79 18.79
C GLY A 195 -13.65 13.31 18.66
N PRO A 196 -14.07 13.98 19.74
CA PRO A 196 -14.30 15.42 19.75
C PRO A 196 -12.96 16.17 19.68
N GLY A 197 -12.95 17.32 19.01
CA GLY A 197 -11.77 18.20 18.92
C GLY A 197 -11.75 18.98 17.63
N MET A 198 -10.76 19.86 17.50
CA MET A 198 -10.52 20.66 16.31
C MET A 198 -9.45 19.99 15.42
N GLY A 199 -9.50 20.32 14.13
CA GLY A 199 -8.57 19.79 13.13
C GLY A 199 -9.10 18.53 12.42
N HIS A 200 -8.32 18.02 11.48
CA HIS A 200 -8.66 16.78 10.79
C HIS A 200 -8.25 15.54 11.63
N GLY A 201 -8.97 14.43 11.43
CA GLY A 201 -8.81 13.19 12.20
C GLY A 201 -7.63 12.30 11.74
N TRP A 202 -6.55 12.86 11.19
CA TRP A 202 -5.42 12.09 10.68
C TRP A 202 -4.09 12.57 11.25
N ARG A 203 -3.16 11.63 11.42
CA ARG A 203 -1.76 11.90 11.76
C ARG A 203 -0.84 10.98 10.98
N VAL A 204 0.03 11.54 10.16
CA VAL A 204 1.10 10.79 9.50
C VAL A 204 2.31 10.76 10.43
N VAL A 205 2.67 9.57 10.89
CA VAL A 205 3.76 9.38 11.88
C VAL A 205 5.10 9.18 11.20
N ARG A 206 5.10 8.42 10.09
CA ARG A 206 6.29 8.20 9.25
C ARG A 206 5.87 7.77 7.84
N VAL A 207 6.71 8.07 6.88
CA VAL A 207 6.54 7.64 5.48
C VAL A 207 7.83 6.97 5.03
N ASN A 208 7.73 5.86 4.29
CA ASN A 208 8.85 5.16 3.67
C ASN A 208 9.99 4.81 4.64
N HIS A 209 9.67 4.45 5.89
CA HIS A 209 10.67 4.11 6.90
C HIS A 209 11.27 2.72 6.59
N PRO A 210 12.61 2.60 6.46
CA PRO A 210 13.24 1.34 6.15
C PRO A 210 13.10 0.33 7.30
N PRO A 211 13.13 -0.98 7.00
CA PRO A 211 13.07 -2.04 8.00
C PRO A 211 14.36 -2.16 8.83
N ARG A 212 15.46 -1.58 8.36
CA ARG A 212 16.78 -1.59 9.03
C ARG A 212 17.24 -0.18 9.37
#